data_43c2817d8cfb12be58acdd2847af1c26
#
_entry.id   43c2817d8cfb12be58acdd2847af1c26
#
_cell.length_a   1.000
_cell.length_b   1.000
_cell.length_c   1.000
_cell.angle_alpha   90.00
_cell.angle_beta   90.00
_cell.angle_gamma   90.00
#
_symmetry.space_group_name_H-M   'P 1'
#
loop_
_entity.id
_entity.type
_entity.pdbx_description
1 polymer ?
#
loop_
_entity_poly.entity_id
_entity_poly.type
_entity_poly.pdbx_seq_one_letter_code
_entity_poly.pdbx_strand_id
1 'polypeptide(L)'
;LFNLGLDGFQANLEDFGLSVDAASIKAVVDGAEAAVTTSKDGSITTVSYAFASLPAPMSTHSVSLSYSDSAGNSHSKDLSFAITVNYQALPASIASTSVDKSSAGFIANVTQISTMQTEGANNVHGNTTANAEKQLAGLYLNPNDVDDDDNPRPYLNEADPEAWEGWSITPVEVDGVINWNQDEGAAIGNFGEDQAIPQIPGWGDSSDGIVAEMLGYLELSKGLHTLGVNSDDGFKLTFGPNPKDQLGIVAGEFNGGRGAADSTFNIAAEADGLYPVRLLWYEGGGGANVEF
;
A
#
# COMPACT_ATOMS: atom_id res chain seq x y z
N LEU A 1 27.91 -14.24 -16.80
CA LEU A 1 26.45 -14.25 -16.61
C LEU A 1 26.04 -12.95 -15.87
N PHE A 2 25.01 -12.26 -16.38
CA PHE A 2 24.44 -11.10 -15.70
C PHE A 2 23.13 -11.48 -15.02
N ASN A 3 22.96 -11.03 -13.79
CA ASN A 3 21.71 -11.04 -13.05
C ASN A 3 21.30 -9.58 -12.76
N LEU A 4 20.12 -9.19 -13.22
CA LEU A 4 19.59 -7.81 -13.14
C LEU A 4 18.36 -7.80 -12.24
N GLY A 5 18.29 -6.84 -11.34
CA GLY A 5 17.20 -6.66 -10.41
C GLY A 5 16.92 -5.19 -10.11
N LEU A 6 15.88 -4.91 -9.35
CA LEU A 6 15.56 -3.54 -8.90
C LEU A 6 16.64 -2.94 -7.98
N ASP A 7 17.47 -3.80 -7.34
CA ASP A 7 18.53 -3.36 -6.44
C ASP A 7 19.85 -3.04 -7.15
N GLY A 8 20.00 -3.47 -8.40
CA GLY A 8 21.25 -3.31 -9.13
C GLY A 8 21.52 -4.48 -10.08
N PHE A 9 22.80 -4.75 -10.33
CA PHE A 9 23.21 -5.92 -11.11
C PHE A 9 24.34 -6.70 -10.45
N GLN A 10 24.45 -7.96 -10.84
CA GLN A 10 25.58 -8.82 -10.53
C GLN A 10 26.06 -9.48 -11.83
N ALA A 11 27.37 -9.41 -12.10
CA ALA A 11 28.01 -10.02 -13.25
C ALA A 11 29.10 -10.99 -12.81
N ASN A 12 29.08 -12.20 -13.35
CA ASN A 12 30.12 -13.20 -13.14
C ASN A 12 31.05 -13.24 -14.35
N LEU A 13 32.34 -12.96 -14.12
CA LEU A 13 33.43 -13.04 -15.09
C LEU A 13 34.23 -14.30 -14.78
N GLU A 14 34.35 -15.18 -15.74
CA GLU A 14 35.05 -16.48 -15.59
C GLU A 14 36.41 -16.45 -16.23
N ASP A 15 37.41 -17.02 -15.55
CA ASP A 15 38.78 -17.19 -16.05
C ASP A 15 38.84 -18.31 -17.07
N PHE A 16 39.21 -18.01 -18.33
CA PHE A 16 39.44 -19.00 -19.39
C PHE A 16 40.92 -19.10 -19.77
N GLY A 17 41.71 -19.66 -18.88
CA GLY A 17 43.16 -19.78 -19.08
C GLY A 17 43.97 -18.51 -18.74
N LEU A 18 43.35 -17.33 -18.78
CA LEU A 18 43.83 -16.06 -18.29
C LEU A 18 42.90 -15.55 -17.19
N SER A 19 43.48 -15.03 -16.12
CA SER A 19 42.67 -14.53 -15.00
C SER A 19 42.20 -13.10 -15.25
N VAL A 20 41.01 -12.77 -14.71
CA VAL A 20 40.47 -11.39 -14.67
C VAL A 20 41.33 -10.54 -13.76
N ASP A 21 41.81 -9.39 -14.23
CA ASP A 21 42.40 -8.35 -13.38
C ASP A 21 41.30 -7.53 -12.73
N ALA A 22 40.99 -7.86 -11.46
CA ALA A 22 39.94 -7.22 -10.72
C ALA A 22 40.12 -5.70 -10.52
N ALA A 23 41.39 -5.22 -10.51
CA ALA A 23 41.69 -3.79 -10.36
C ALA A 23 41.37 -2.99 -11.63
N SER A 24 41.24 -3.65 -12.78
CA SER A 24 40.93 -3.02 -14.06
C SER A 24 39.43 -2.91 -14.33
N ILE A 25 38.59 -3.53 -13.48
CA ILE A 25 37.15 -3.57 -13.69
C ILE A 25 36.55 -2.16 -13.58
N LYS A 26 35.80 -1.76 -14.62
CA LYS A 26 35.04 -0.51 -14.68
C LYS A 26 33.62 -0.80 -15.13
N ALA A 27 32.66 -0.12 -14.51
CA ALA A 27 31.27 -0.13 -14.92
C ALA A 27 30.79 1.29 -15.23
N VAL A 28 29.96 1.40 -16.25
CA VAL A 28 29.23 2.62 -16.60
C VAL A 28 27.74 2.24 -16.60
N VAL A 29 26.93 2.94 -15.81
CA VAL A 29 25.49 2.74 -15.72
C VAL A 29 24.82 4.02 -16.17
N ASP A 30 23.94 3.93 -17.16
CA ASP A 30 23.22 5.07 -17.75
C ASP A 30 24.15 6.23 -18.17
N GLY A 31 25.33 5.87 -18.69
CA GLY A 31 26.34 6.84 -19.14
C GLY A 31 27.20 7.44 -18.05
N ALA A 32 27.01 7.10 -16.78
CA ALA A 32 27.83 7.54 -15.65
C ALA A 32 28.72 6.43 -15.11
N GLU A 33 29.95 6.76 -14.70
CA GLU A 33 30.85 5.80 -14.03
C GLU A 33 30.24 5.36 -12.70
N ALA A 34 30.17 4.03 -12.48
CA ALA A 34 29.53 3.40 -11.35
C ALA A 34 30.55 2.68 -10.47
N ALA A 35 30.48 2.94 -9.15
CA ALA A 35 31.28 2.21 -8.18
C ALA A 35 30.75 0.77 -8.05
N VAL A 36 31.61 -0.22 -8.28
CA VAL A 36 31.29 -1.63 -8.15
C VAL A 36 32.11 -2.26 -7.03
N THR A 37 31.55 -3.31 -6.43
CA THR A 37 32.29 -4.21 -5.53
C THR A 37 32.66 -5.47 -6.29
N THR A 38 33.83 -6.05 -5.97
CA THR A 38 34.31 -7.29 -6.60
C THR A 38 34.66 -8.33 -5.56
N SER A 39 34.33 -9.58 -5.84
CA SER A 39 34.80 -10.73 -5.07
C SER A 39 35.23 -11.83 -6.02
N LYS A 40 36.25 -12.63 -5.61
CA LYS A 40 36.77 -13.75 -6.43
C LYS A 40 36.62 -15.06 -5.65
N ASP A 41 35.97 -16.03 -6.28
CA ASP A 41 35.90 -17.41 -5.78
C ASP A 41 36.32 -18.37 -6.89
N GLY A 42 37.45 -19.05 -6.67
CA GLY A 42 38.06 -19.90 -7.67
C GLY A 42 38.36 -19.18 -8.99
N SER A 43 37.74 -19.61 -10.09
CA SER A 43 37.87 -19.00 -11.42
C SER A 43 36.83 -17.89 -11.70
N ILE A 44 35.94 -17.59 -10.76
CA ILE A 44 34.86 -16.64 -10.98
C ILE A 44 35.13 -15.33 -10.21
N THR A 45 35.15 -14.22 -10.95
CA THR A 45 35.13 -12.87 -10.36
C THR A 45 33.72 -12.33 -10.45
N THR A 46 33.07 -12.13 -9.31
CA THR A 46 31.74 -11.52 -9.22
C THR A 46 31.88 -10.02 -9.08
N VAL A 47 31.20 -9.29 -9.95
CA VAL A 47 31.09 -7.82 -9.95
C VAL A 47 29.67 -7.44 -9.56
N SER A 48 29.51 -6.64 -8.50
CA SER A 48 28.20 -6.23 -8.02
C SER A 48 28.08 -4.70 -8.00
N TYR A 49 26.96 -4.21 -8.45
CA TYR A 49 26.55 -2.81 -8.38
C TYR A 49 25.18 -2.71 -7.71
N ALA A 50 25.02 -1.75 -6.81
CA ALA A 50 23.73 -1.41 -6.21
C ALA A 50 23.28 -0.03 -6.66
N PHE A 51 22.02 0.10 -7.07
CA PHE A 51 21.42 1.41 -7.31
C PHE A 51 21.36 2.21 -6.00
N ALA A 52 21.67 3.51 -6.07
CA ALA A 52 21.57 4.40 -4.92
C ALA A 52 20.11 4.65 -4.48
N SER A 53 19.18 4.55 -5.43
CA SER A 53 17.72 4.56 -5.23
C SER A 53 17.08 3.58 -6.21
N LEU A 54 15.85 3.16 -5.96
CA LEU A 54 15.13 2.30 -6.89
C LEU A 54 15.04 2.98 -8.27
N PRO A 55 15.28 2.24 -9.38
CA PRO A 55 15.10 2.77 -10.72
C PRO A 55 13.65 3.17 -10.96
N ALA A 56 13.40 4.17 -11.80
CA ALA A 56 12.03 4.59 -12.08
C ALA A 56 11.20 3.44 -12.71
N PRO A 57 9.91 3.30 -12.35
CA PRO A 57 9.01 2.38 -13.02
C PRO A 57 9.00 2.62 -14.54
N MET A 58 8.86 1.55 -15.34
CA MET A 58 8.77 1.62 -16.80
C MET A 58 9.98 2.32 -17.47
N SER A 59 11.16 2.29 -16.84
CA SER A 59 12.39 2.90 -17.35
C SER A 59 13.27 1.89 -18.08
N THR A 60 14.20 2.40 -18.90
CA THR A 60 15.23 1.61 -19.57
C THR A 60 16.59 2.07 -19.10
N HIS A 61 17.46 1.10 -18.82
CA HIS A 61 18.80 1.32 -18.28
C HIS A 61 19.85 0.63 -19.16
N SER A 62 21.06 1.18 -19.15
CA SER A 62 22.22 0.62 -19.83
C SER A 62 23.34 0.34 -18.85
N VAL A 63 24.08 -0.76 -19.09
CA VAL A 63 25.28 -1.14 -18.35
C VAL A 63 26.39 -1.46 -19.32
N SER A 64 27.53 -0.78 -19.20
CA SER A 64 28.77 -1.17 -19.88
C SER A 64 29.77 -1.62 -18.84
N LEU A 65 30.23 -2.87 -18.94
CA LEU A 65 31.25 -3.45 -18.06
C LEU A 65 32.51 -3.72 -18.88
N SER A 66 33.66 -3.22 -18.42
CA SER A 66 34.96 -3.45 -19.04
C SER A 66 36.00 -3.91 -18.02
N TYR A 67 36.94 -4.73 -18.47
CA TYR A 67 38.07 -5.21 -17.66
C TYR A 67 39.23 -5.65 -18.56
N SER A 68 40.39 -5.88 -17.97
CA SER A 68 41.55 -6.52 -18.63
C SER A 68 41.82 -7.90 -18.01
N ASP A 69 42.38 -8.80 -18.81
CA ASP A 69 42.90 -10.07 -18.32
C ASP A 69 44.38 -9.95 -17.86
N SER A 70 44.92 -11.03 -17.30
CA SER A 70 46.32 -11.11 -16.81
C SER A 70 47.38 -10.94 -17.91
N ALA A 71 47.02 -11.00 -19.18
CA ALA A 71 47.90 -10.71 -20.32
C ALA A 71 47.78 -9.26 -20.82
N GLY A 72 46.86 -8.45 -20.22
CA GLY A 72 46.58 -7.07 -20.59
C GLY A 72 45.60 -6.91 -21.76
N ASN A 73 44.92 -7.96 -22.18
CA ASN A 73 43.88 -7.84 -23.21
C ASN A 73 42.63 -7.21 -22.58
N SER A 74 42.02 -6.27 -23.32
CA SER A 74 40.80 -5.58 -22.89
C SER A 74 39.57 -6.35 -23.34
N HIS A 75 38.58 -6.43 -22.45
CA HIS A 75 37.27 -7.03 -22.66
C HIS A 75 36.18 -6.05 -22.27
N SER A 76 35.06 -6.07 -23.01
CA SER A 76 33.89 -5.25 -22.69
C SER A 76 32.58 -5.95 -23.02
N LYS A 77 31.52 -5.59 -22.30
CA LYS A 77 30.15 -6.06 -22.53
C LYS A 77 29.17 -4.93 -22.25
N ASP A 78 28.36 -4.62 -23.25
CA ASP A 78 27.25 -3.68 -23.15
C ASP A 78 25.93 -4.44 -23.05
N LEU A 79 25.04 -3.99 -22.18
CA LEU A 79 23.71 -4.51 -21.93
C LEU A 79 22.72 -3.36 -21.83
N SER A 80 21.49 -3.63 -22.24
CA SER A 80 20.33 -2.79 -21.93
C SER A 80 19.25 -3.63 -21.27
N PHE A 81 18.57 -3.08 -20.27
CA PHE A 81 17.44 -3.74 -19.63
C PHE A 81 16.35 -2.72 -19.32
N ALA A 82 15.12 -3.21 -19.15
CA ALA A 82 13.97 -2.38 -18.85
C ALA A 82 13.31 -2.83 -17.56
N ILE A 83 12.88 -1.85 -16.76
CA ILE A 83 11.93 -2.04 -15.66
C ILE A 83 10.54 -2.01 -16.27
N THR A 84 9.92 -3.17 -16.42
CA THR A 84 8.62 -3.33 -17.11
C THR A 84 7.43 -3.31 -16.15
N VAL A 85 7.69 -3.19 -14.85
CA VAL A 85 6.66 -3.16 -13.81
C VAL A 85 6.42 -1.72 -13.39
N ASN A 86 5.14 -1.34 -13.33
CA ASN A 86 4.73 -0.10 -12.68
C ASN A 86 4.61 -0.35 -11.17
N TYR A 87 5.16 0.52 -10.34
CA TYR A 87 5.09 0.42 -8.88
C TYR A 87 5.18 1.80 -8.22
N GLN A 88 4.66 1.88 -6.99
CA GLN A 88 4.87 3.02 -6.11
C GLN A 88 6.05 2.75 -5.18
N ALA A 89 7.08 3.60 -5.21
CA ALA A 89 8.22 3.47 -4.28
C ALA A 89 7.83 3.90 -2.87
N LEU A 90 8.23 3.10 -1.88
CA LEU A 90 8.10 3.40 -0.45
C LEU A 90 9.50 3.70 0.10
N PRO A 91 9.79 4.99 0.45
CA PRO A 91 11.10 5.38 0.95
C PRO A 91 11.45 4.70 2.27
N ALA A 92 12.72 4.35 2.47
CA ALA A 92 13.21 3.81 3.74
C ALA A 92 12.92 4.74 4.94
N SER A 93 12.78 6.05 4.70
CA SER A 93 12.53 7.05 5.74
C SER A 93 11.15 6.95 6.41
N ILE A 94 10.17 6.28 5.79
CA ILE A 94 8.87 6.03 6.41
C ILE A 94 8.78 4.67 7.12
N ALA A 95 9.78 3.79 6.94
CA ALA A 95 9.84 2.53 7.64
C ALA A 95 10.14 2.75 9.13
N SER A 96 9.37 2.12 10.01
CA SER A 96 9.59 2.14 11.45
C SER A 96 10.34 0.89 11.91
N THR A 97 11.24 1.05 12.87
CA THR A 97 11.96 -0.06 13.52
C THR A 97 11.55 -0.28 14.98
N SER A 98 10.66 0.58 15.51
CA SER A 98 10.31 0.64 16.93
C SER A 98 8.85 0.34 17.25
N VAL A 99 8.12 -0.30 16.35
CA VAL A 99 6.71 -0.68 16.57
C VAL A 99 6.64 -1.94 17.42
N ASP A 100 5.71 -1.99 18.35
CA ASP A 100 5.37 -3.19 19.10
C ASP A 100 4.75 -4.24 18.15
N LYS A 101 5.34 -5.43 18.10
CA LYS A 101 4.89 -6.55 17.28
C LYS A 101 4.15 -7.64 18.10
N SER A 102 3.80 -7.34 19.34
CA SER A 102 3.14 -8.32 20.22
C SER A 102 1.74 -8.71 19.75
N SER A 103 1.08 -7.85 18.98
CA SER A 103 -0.23 -8.09 18.38
C SER A 103 -0.15 -7.87 16.86
N ALA A 104 -0.76 -8.79 16.10
CA ALA A 104 -0.95 -8.61 14.66
C ALA A 104 -2.36 -8.05 14.40
N GLY A 105 -2.51 -7.15 13.40
CA GLY A 105 -3.81 -6.65 13.00
C GLY A 105 -3.86 -5.15 12.80
N PHE A 106 -5.07 -4.60 12.92
CA PHE A 106 -5.37 -3.19 12.65
C PHE A 106 -6.20 -2.59 13.78
N ILE A 107 -6.18 -1.27 13.88
CA ILE A 107 -7.20 -0.49 14.58
C ILE A 107 -8.16 0.05 13.51
N ALA A 108 -9.44 -0.26 13.64
CA ALA A 108 -10.47 0.23 12.74
C ALA A 108 -11.33 1.31 13.40
N ASN A 109 -11.56 2.39 12.67
CA ASN A 109 -12.52 3.44 12.98
C ASN A 109 -13.67 3.31 11.99
N VAL A 110 -14.84 2.89 12.46
CA VAL A 110 -16.03 2.64 11.62
C VAL A 110 -17.05 3.75 11.86
N THR A 111 -17.63 4.23 10.78
CA THR A 111 -18.71 5.23 10.83
C THR A 111 -19.85 4.86 9.91
N GLN A 112 -21.06 5.19 10.32
CA GLN A 112 -22.27 4.98 9.51
C GLN A 112 -23.21 6.18 9.61
N ILE A 113 -23.69 6.62 8.43
CA ILE A 113 -24.82 7.54 8.30
C ILE A 113 -25.83 6.86 7.36
N SER A 114 -26.79 6.14 7.94
CA SER A 114 -27.71 5.32 7.18
C SER A 114 -28.91 6.11 6.65
N THR A 115 -29.75 5.38 5.91
CA THR A 115 -31.03 5.89 5.41
C THR A 115 -32.00 6.33 6.51
N MET A 116 -31.81 5.90 7.75
CA MET A 116 -32.61 6.34 8.89
C MET A 116 -32.47 7.82 9.19
N GLN A 117 -31.23 8.33 9.12
CA GLN A 117 -30.95 9.76 9.33
C GLN A 117 -31.16 10.60 8.06
N THR A 118 -31.12 9.97 6.89
CA THR A 118 -31.11 10.67 5.59
C THR A 118 -32.47 10.65 4.88
N GLU A 119 -33.57 10.26 5.57
CA GLU A 119 -34.92 10.19 5.03
C GLU A 119 -35.05 9.33 3.75
N GLY A 120 -34.28 8.25 3.67
CA GLY A 120 -34.33 7.27 2.58
C GLY A 120 -33.31 7.49 1.45
N ALA A 121 -32.41 8.45 1.57
CA ALA A 121 -31.25 8.51 0.70
C ALA A 121 -30.21 7.45 1.16
N ASN A 122 -29.79 6.55 0.27
CA ASN A 122 -28.84 5.48 0.61
C ASN A 122 -27.47 6.03 1.06
N ASN A 123 -27.18 7.27 0.70
CA ASN A 123 -25.85 7.84 0.88
C ASN A 123 -26.02 9.37 0.94
N VAL A 124 -25.53 10.00 2.00
CA VAL A 124 -25.62 11.47 2.16
C VAL A 124 -24.84 12.20 1.05
N HIS A 125 -23.88 11.52 0.44
CA HIS A 125 -22.88 12.21 -0.38
C HIS A 125 -22.14 11.23 -1.30
N GLY A 126 -22.52 10.78 -2.29
CA GLY A 126 -21.87 9.97 -3.31
C GLY A 126 -20.54 9.27 -2.94
N ASN A 127 -20.29 8.14 -3.56
CA ASN A 127 -19.12 7.27 -3.31
C ASN A 127 -17.83 7.89 -3.84
N THR A 128 -17.16 8.67 -2.98
CA THR A 128 -15.82 9.21 -3.28
C THR A 128 -14.94 9.22 -2.04
N THR A 129 -13.64 9.06 -2.24
CA THR A 129 -12.63 9.17 -1.19
C THR A 129 -12.76 10.48 -0.39
N ALA A 130 -13.01 11.61 -1.07
CA ALA A 130 -13.14 12.91 -0.43
C ALA A 130 -14.37 12.98 0.48
N ASN A 131 -15.47 12.34 0.11
CA ASN A 131 -16.67 12.28 0.90
C ASN A 131 -16.50 11.33 2.11
N ALA A 132 -15.82 10.21 1.92
CA ALA A 132 -15.47 9.30 3.00
C ALA A 132 -14.62 10.00 4.08
N GLU A 133 -13.61 10.79 3.68
CA GLU A 133 -12.80 11.58 4.63
C GLU A 133 -13.64 12.60 5.41
N LYS A 134 -14.63 13.23 4.76
CA LYS A 134 -15.56 14.14 5.46
C LYS A 134 -16.44 13.42 6.46
N GLN A 135 -16.92 12.21 6.14
CA GLN A 135 -17.71 11.41 7.07
C GLN A 135 -16.90 11.02 8.29
N LEU A 136 -15.70 10.47 8.11
CA LEU A 136 -14.80 10.15 9.22
C LEU A 136 -14.52 11.37 10.13
N ALA A 137 -14.43 12.55 9.55
CA ALA A 137 -14.21 13.80 10.27
C ALA A 137 -15.49 14.39 10.92
N GLY A 138 -16.66 13.76 10.76
CA GLY A 138 -17.93 14.26 11.30
C GLY A 138 -18.39 15.60 10.70
N LEU A 139 -18.05 15.87 9.44
CA LEU A 139 -18.31 17.17 8.80
C LEU A 139 -19.64 17.25 8.04
N TYR A 140 -20.46 16.22 8.08
CA TYR A 140 -21.78 16.25 7.48
C TYR A 140 -22.82 16.71 8.49
N LEU A 141 -23.58 17.75 8.13
CA LEU A 141 -24.60 18.37 8.96
C LEU A 141 -25.97 17.87 8.59
N ASN A 142 -26.77 17.51 9.61
CA ASN A 142 -28.16 17.09 9.45
C ASN A 142 -29.07 18.32 9.43
N PRO A 143 -29.67 18.67 8.29
CA PRO A 143 -30.54 19.84 8.21
C PRO A 143 -31.85 19.72 9.01
N ASN A 144 -32.19 18.51 9.44
CA ASN A 144 -33.40 18.22 10.19
C ASN A 144 -33.17 18.16 11.71
N ASP A 145 -31.91 18.24 12.16
CA ASP A 145 -31.51 18.32 13.57
C ASP A 145 -30.71 19.61 13.80
N VAL A 146 -31.32 20.57 14.50
CA VAL A 146 -30.72 21.88 14.75
C VAL A 146 -30.55 22.14 16.24
N ASP A 147 -29.61 22.99 16.58
CA ASP A 147 -29.42 23.49 17.94
C ASP A 147 -30.42 24.64 18.30
N ASP A 148 -30.30 25.19 19.48
CA ASP A 148 -31.20 26.26 19.98
C ASP A 148 -31.07 27.58 19.18
N ASP A 149 -30.04 27.73 18.35
CA ASP A 149 -29.78 28.89 17.50
C ASP A 149 -30.09 28.59 16.01
N ASP A 150 -30.83 27.50 15.72
CA ASP A 150 -31.18 27.01 14.37
C ASP A 150 -29.97 26.59 13.49
N ASN A 151 -28.80 26.26 14.08
CA ASN A 151 -27.69 25.73 13.32
C ASN A 151 -27.79 24.20 13.19
N PRO A 152 -27.60 23.63 11.99
CA PRO A 152 -27.61 22.19 11.80
C PRO A 152 -26.49 21.50 12.62
N ARG A 153 -26.87 20.43 13.34
CA ARG A 153 -25.90 19.55 14.04
C ARG A 153 -25.26 18.55 13.08
N PRO A 154 -24.08 18.01 13.41
CA PRO A 154 -23.56 16.87 12.69
C PRO A 154 -24.53 15.68 12.73
N TYR A 155 -24.56 14.89 11.66
CA TYR A 155 -25.19 13.57 11.75
C TYR A 155 -24.53 12.76 12.88
N LEU A 156 -25.29 11.88 13.50
CA LEU A 156 -24.71 10.95 14.48
C LEU A 156 -24.02 9.80 13.77
N ASN A 157 -22.95 9.27 14.37
CA ASN A 157 -22.33 8.03 13.90
C ASN A 157 -23.12 6.84 14.43
N GLU A 158 -23.90 6.19 13.58
CA GLU A 158 -24.74 5.05 13.96
C GLU A 158 -23.93 3.81 14.36
N ALA A 159 -22.70 3.69 13.85
CA ALA A 159 -21.77 2.62 14.20
C ALA A 159 -21.20 2.77 15.62
N ASP A 160 -21.23 3.98 16.21
CA ASP A 160 -20.73 4.19 17.56
C ASP A 160 -21.87 4.05 18.59
N PRO A 161 -21.84 3.04 19.47
CA PRO A 161 -22.88 2.86 20.48
C PRO A 161 -22.95 3.99 21.52
N GLU A 162 -21.92 4.85 21.59
CA GLU A 162 -21.80 5.97 22.53
C GLU A 162 -22.15 7.34 21.90
N ALA A 163 -22.47 7.40 20.61
CA ALA A 163 -22.69 8.66 19.88
C ALA A 163 -24.11 9.25 20.08
N TRP A 164 -24.55 9.44 21.32
CA TRP A 164 -25.88 9.98 21.62
C TRP A 164 -25.98 11.51 21.55
N GLU A 165 -24.87 12.22 21.70
CA GLU A 165 -24.83 13.69 21.81
C GLU A 165 -23.90 14.38 20.80
N GLY A 166 -23.50 13.69 19.75
CA GLY A 166 -22.60 14.25 18.74
C GLY A 166 -21.84 13.18 17.96
N TRP A 167 -20.89 13.63 17.16
CA TRP A 167 -20.04 12.74 16.40
C TRP A 167 -18.93 12.15 17.28
N SER A 168 -18.89 10.85 17.38
CA SER A 168 -17.81 10.12 18.04
C SER A 168 -17.49 8.83 17.27
N ILE A 169 -16.32 8.26 17.51
CA ILE A 169 -15.87 6.99 16.95
C ILE A 169 -15.21 6.18 18.06
N THR A 170 -15.75 5.02 18.35
CA THR A 170 -15.12 4.02 19.23
C THR A 170 -14.27 3.06 18.39
N PRO A 171 -12.92 3.11 18.50
CA PRO A 171 -12.05 2.24 17.72
C PRO A 171 -12.25 0.76 18.06
N VAL A 172 -12.11 -0.10 17.06
CA VAL A 172 -12.17 -1.56 17.17
C VAL A 172 -10.82 -2.18 16.84
N GLU A 173 -10.35 -3.10 17.66
CA GLU A 173 -9.20 -3.94 17.33
C GLU A 173 -9.63 -5.05 16.36
N VAL A 174 -8.86 -5.25 15.31
CA VAL A 174 -9.07 -6.27 14.28
C VAL A 174 -7.85 -7.16 14.22
N ASP A 175 -8.02 -8.40 14.61
CA ASP A 175 -6.95 -9.39 14.62
C ASP A 175 -6.67 -9.91 13.19
N GLY A 176 -5.41 -9.84 12.79
CA GLY A 176 -4.94 -10.39 11.52
C GLY A 176 -5.34 -9.58 10.29
N VAL A 177 -6.09 -10.15 9.37
CA VAL A 177 -6.47 -9.56 8.08
C VAL A 177 -7.83 -8.88 8.15
N ILE A 178 -8.05 -7.92 7.26
CA ILE A 178 -9.38 -7.38 7.01
C ILE A 178 -10.12 -8.34 6.06
N ASN A 179 -11.24 -8.89 6.49
CA ASN A 179 -12.10 -9.78 5.69
C ASN A 179 -13.56 -9.58 6.13
N TRP A 180 -14.18 -8.50 5.68
CA TRP A 180 -15.49 -8.06 6.14
C TRP A 180 -16.52 -8.10 5.03
N ASN A 181 -17.73 -8.49 5.42
CA ASN A 181 -18.91 -8.50 4.55
C ASN A 181 -20.14 -8.17 5.39
N GLN A 182 -21.13 -7.50 4.78
CA GLN A 182 -22.45 -7.31 5.41
C GLN A 182 -23.15 -8.64 5.73
N ASP A 183 -22.88 -9.68 4.93
CA ASP A 183 -23.40 -11.03 5.10
C ASP A 183 -22.32 -11.91 5.73
N GLU A 184 -22.25 -11.96 7.06
CA GLU A 184 -21.31 -12.79 7.82
C GLU A 184 -21.38 -14.27 7.37
N GLY A 185 -20.22 -14.87 7.16
CA GLY A 185 -20.10 -16.25 6.68
C GLY A 185 -20.26 -16.41 5.17
N ALA A 186 -20.45 -15.33 4.41
CA ALA A 186 -20.29 -15.35 2.96
C ALA A 186 -18.83 -15.69 2.58
N ALA A 187 -18.55 -15.82 1.30
CA ALA A 187 -17.20 -16.00 0.77
C ALA A 187 -17.08 -15.16 -0.50
N ILE A 188 -17.09 -13.84 -0.30
CA ILE A 188 -16.95 -12.87 -1.39
C ILE A 188 -15.50 -12.44 -1.45
N GLY A 189 -14.88 -12.51 -2.63
CA GLY A 189 -13.49 -12.12 -2.82
C GLY A 189 -12.52 -13.30 -2.79
N ASN A 190 -11.40 -13.16 -2.06
CA ASN A 190 -10.26 -14.08 -2.10
C ASN A 190 -10.03 -14.84 -0.79
N PHE A 191 -10.57 -14.34 0.32
CA PHE A 191 -10.51 -15.02 1.61
C PHE A 191 -11.78 -15.86 1.80
N GLY A 192 -11.77 -16.80 2.73
CA GLY A 192 -12.94 -17.61 3.04
C GLY A 192 -13.60 -17.16 4.34
N GLU A 193 -14.91 -17.44 4.49
CA GLU A 193 -15.69 -17.16 5.69
C GLU A 193 -15.57 -15.69 6.14
N ASP A 194 -16.28 -14.81 5.45
CA ASP A 194 -16.29 -13.39 5.73
C ASP A 194 -16.81 -13.09 7.13
N GLN A 195 -16.16 -12.16 7.80
CA GLN A 195 -16.57 -11.66 9.12
C GLN A 195 -17.56 -10.52 8.96
N ALA A 196 -18.42 -10.33 9.95
CA ALA A 196 -19.29 -9.16 10.00
C ALA A 196 -18.44 -7.86 10.03
N ILE A 197 -18.93 -6.82 9.38
CA ILE A 197 -18.34 -5.48 9.49
C ILE A 197 -18.52 -5.01 10.94
N PRO A 198 -17.43 -4.65 11.66
CA PRO A 198 -17.55 -4.24 13.05
C PRO A 198 -18.54 -3.09 13.26
N GLN A 199 -19.39 -3.19 14.28
CA GLN A 199 -20.39 -2.18 14.66
C GLN A 199 -21.47 -1.92 13.60
N ILE A 200 -21.56 -2.74 12.57
CA ILE A 200 -22.58 -2.65 11.50
C ILE A 200 -23.49 -3.89 11.55
N PRO A 201 -24.85 -3.71 11.37
CA PRO A 201 -25.52 -2.43 11.34
C PRO A 201 -25.43 -1.71 12.69
N GLY A 202 -25.42 -0.36 12.67
CA GLY A 202 -25.47 0.42 13.88
C GLY A 202 -26.85 0.37 14.58
N TRP A 203 -27.46 1.53 14.87
CA TRP A 203 -28.78 1.55 15.55
C TRP A 203 -29.94 1.17 14.61
N GLY A 204 -29.68 1.18 13.29
CA GLY A 204 -30.64 0.77 12.26
C GLY A 204 -30.35 -0.64 11.76
N ASP A 205 -31.16 -1.07 10.82
CA ASP A 205 -31.02 -2.39 10.19
C ASP A 205 -30.33 -2.30 8.81
N SER A 206 -29.64 -1.18 8.52
CA SER A 206 -29.01 -0.91 7.23
C SER A 206 -27.51 -1.22 7.27
N SER A 207 -27.00 -1.72 6.17
CA SER A 207 -25.56 -1.82 5.88
C SER A 207 -25.06 -0.75 4.90
N ASP A 208 -25.85 0.31 4.68
CA ASP A 208 -25.53 1.42 3.78
C ASP A 208 -24.86 2.59 4.52
N GLY A 209 -24.20 3.46 3.77
CA GLY A 209 -23.61 4.69 4.29
C GLY A 209 -22.42 4.49 5.20
N ILE A 210 -21.64 3.44 4.97
CA ILE A 210 -20.50 3.05 5.80
C ILE A 210 -19.24 3.72 5.30
N VAL A 211 -18.39 4.15 6.24
CA VAL A 211 -16.98 4.48 5.99
C VAL A 211 -16.14 3.90 7.12
N ALA A 212 -15.07 3.24 6.75
CA ALA A 212 -14.08 2.73 7.71
C ALA A 212 -12.66 3.11 7.30
N GLU A 213 -11.83 3.46 8.31
CA GLU A 213 -10.38 3.50 8.14
C GLU A 213 -9.74 2.42 9.00
N MET A 214 -8.82 1.66 8.41
CA MET A 214 -8.05 0.64 9.09
C MET A 214 -6.59 1.07 9.12
N LEU A 215 -6.04 1.16 10.33
CA LEU A 215 -4.73 1.73 10.66
C LEU A 215 -3.82 0.63 11.18
N GLY A 216 -2.67 0.45 10.56
CA GLY A 216 -1.74 -0.61 10.96
C GLY A 216 -0.33 -0.40 10.41
N TYR A 217 0.44 -1.50 10.43
CA TYR A 217 1.79 -1.55 9.87
C TYR A 217 1.96 -2.84 9.08
N LEU A 218 2.53 -2.75 7.88
CA LEU A 218 2.95 -3.92 7.12
C LEU A 218 4.44 -4.15 7.29
N GLU A 219 4.83 -5.37 7.66
CA GLU A 219 6.22 -5.79 7.64
C GLU A 219 6.61 -6.17 6.21
N LEU A 220 7.45 -5.35 5.60
CA LEU A 220 7.92 -5.54 4.23
C LEU A 220 9.43 -5.76 4.23
N SER A 221 9.88 -6.72 3.43
CA SER A 221 11.28 -6.81 3.04
C SER A 221 11.58 -5.78 1.96
N LYS A 222 12.85 -5.39 1.83
CA LYS A 222 13.30 -4.58 0.69
C LYS A 222 12.96 -5.28 -0.63
N GLY A 223 12.39 -4.54 -1.59
CA GLY A 223 12.06 -5.04 -2.92
C GLY A 223 10.61 -4.81 -3.33
N LEU A 224 10.22 -5.51 -4.40
CA LEU A 224 8.90 -5.40 -5.01
C LEU A 224 7.88 -6.30 -4.30
N HIS A 225 6.71 -5.74 -4.00
CA HIS A 225 5.56 -6.44 -3.46
C HIS A 225 4.32 -6.14 -4.29
N THR A 226 3.46 -7.14 -4.45
CA THR A 226 2.12 -6.95 -5.02
C THR A 226 1.11 -7.01 -3.88
N LEU A 227 0.30 -5.99 -3.75
CA LEU A 227 -0.81 -5.92 -2.79
C LEU A 227 -2.14 -5.94 -3.55
N GLY A 228 -3.20 -6.30 -2.85
CA GLY A 228 -4.55 -6.32 -3.39
C GLY A 228 -5.58 -5.86 -2.38
N VAL A 229 -6.65 -5.23 -2.85
CA VAL A 229 -7.85 -4.94 -2.08
C VAL A 229 -9.04 -5.43 -2.90
N ASN A 230 -9.88 -6.29 -2.33
CA ASN A 230 -11.21 -6.55 -2.84
C ASN A 230 -12.18 -5.62 -2.12
N SER A 231 -13.04 -4.91 -2.83
CA SER A 231 -14.01 -4.02 -2.18
C SER A 231 -15.27 -3.77 -3.00
N ASP A 232 -16.34 -3.57 -2.31
CA ASP A 232 -17.63 -2.97 -2.65
C ASP A 232 -17.90 -1.90 -1.58
N ASP A 233 -17.91 -0.60 -1.82
CA ASP A 233 -17.62 0.13 -3.04
C ASP A 233 -16.12 0.43 -3.20
N GLY A 234 -15.70 1.63 -2.84
CA GLY A 234 -14.39 2.18 -3.11
C GLY A 234 -13.43 2.14 -1.94
N PHE A 235 -12.14 2.31 -2.25
CA PHE A 235 -11.09 2.32 -1.26
C PHE A 235 -9.92 3.24 -1.65
N LYS A 236 -9.08 3.56 -0.66
CA LYS A 236 -7.77 4.18 -0.86
C LYS A 236 -6.78 3.60 0.14
N LEU A 237 -5.67 3.04 -0.36
CA LEU A 237 -4.57 2.55 0.46
C LEU A 237 -3.40 3.52 0.40
N THR A 238 -2.93 3.99 1.56
CA THR A 238 -1.81 4.93 1.66
C THR A 238 -0.74 4.43 2.63
N PHE A 239 0.50 4.82 2.35
CA PHE A 239 1.64 4.66 3.25
C PHE A 239 2.20 6.03 3.62
N GLY A 240 2.52 6.24 4.89
CA GLY A 240 3.04 7.51 5.37
C GLY A 240 3.96 7.36 6.59
N PRO A 241 4.45 8.45 7.19
CA PRO A 241 5.28 8.41 8.38
C PRO A 241 4.53 7.91 9.63
N ASN A 242 3.21 7.86 9.58
CA ASN A 242 2.34 7.24 10.59
C ASN A 242 1.05 6.75 9.92
N PRO A 243 0.31 5.78 10.54
CA PRO A 243 -0.90 5.22 9.94
C PRO A 243 -2.04 6.22 9.73
N LYS A 244 -2.06 7.37 10.42
CA LYS A 244 -3.12 8.39 10.29
C LYS A 244 -2.84 9.43 9.20
N ASP A 245 -1.75 9.27 8.43
CA ASP A 245 -1.39 10.23 7.40
C ASP A 245 -2.32 10.10 6.18
N GLN A 246 -3.26 11.02 6.07
CA GLN A 246 -4.21 11.10 4.94
C GLN A 246 -3.55 11.57 3.63
N LEU A 247 -2.37 12.21 3.72
CA LEU A 247 -1.61 12.74 2.60
C LEU A 247 -0.43 11.84 2.20
N GLY A 248 -0.39 10.63 2.75
CA GLY A 248 0.64 9.63 2.47
C GLY A 248 0.71 9.23 0.99
N ILE A 249 1.69 8.42 0.68
CA ILE A 249 1.90 7.85 -0.67
C ILE A 249 0.73 6.93 -1.01
N VAL A 250 -0.01 7.24 -2.06
CA VAL A 250 -1.11 6.39 -2.54
C VAL A 250 -0.54 5.18 -3.25
N ALA A 251 -0.75 4.00 -2.67
CA ALA A 251 -0.34 2.72 -3.26
C ALA A 251 -1.40 2.17 -4.20
N GLY A 252 -2.68 2.28 -3.83
CA GLY A 252 -3.81 1.86 -4.65
C GLY A 252 -5.07 2.61 -4.27
N GLU A 253 -5.96 2.83 -5.24
CA GLU A 253 -7.23 3.51 -5.05
C GLU A 253 -8.25 3.05 -6.09
N PHE A 254 -9.49 2.88 -5.65
CA PHE A 254 -10.67 2.91 -6.51
C PHE A 254 -11.63 3.97 -5.96
N ASN A 255 -11.78 5.08 -6.67
CA ASN A 255 -12.56 6.23 -6.23
C ASN A 255 -13.90 6.27 -6.96
N GLY A 256 -14.90 5.60 -6.42
CA GLY A 256 -16.24 5.48 -7.04
C GLY A 256 -17.06 4.36 -6.41
N GLY A 257 -18.25 4.13 -6.95
CA GLY A 257 -19.12 3.00 -6.64
C GLY A 257 -18.81 1.80 -7.55
N ARG A 258 -18.79 0.60 -6.99
CA ARG A 258 -18.66 -0.67 -7.73
C ARG A 258 -19.19 -1.83 -6.88
N GLY A 259 -19.57 -2.95 -7.53
CA GLY A 259 -19.72 -4.23 -6.85
C GLY A 259 -18.37 -4.83 -6.50
N ALA A 260 -18.36 -5.87 -5.64
CA ALA A 260 -17.16 -6.56 -5.17
C ALA A 260 -16.19 -6.89 -6.31
N ALA A 261 -14.98 -6.35 -6.23
CA ALA A 261 -13.97 -6.52 -7.26
C ALA A 261 -12.55 -6.30 -6.71
N ASP A 262 -11.60 -7.01 -7.32
CA ASP A 262 -10.18 -6.90 -7.00
C ASP A 262 -9.54 -5.65 -7.61
N SER A 263 -8.65 -5.05 -6.86
CA SER A 263 -7.66 -4.08 -7.34
C SER A 263 -6.29 -4.52 -6.88
N THR A 264 -5.38 -4.79 -7.82
CA THR A 264 -4.00 -5.15 -7.53
C THR A 264 -3.05 -4.04 -7.94
N PHE A 265 -2.02 -3.81 -7.14
CA PHE A 265 -1.02 -2.78 -7.39
C PHE A 265 0.32 -3.19 -6.80
N ASN A 266 1.40 -2.62 -7.33
CA ASN A 266 2.74 -2.92 -6.87
C ASN A 266 3.32 -1.76 -6.08
N ILE A 267 4.04 -2.11 -5.03
CA ILE A 267 4.88 -1.22 -4.25
C ILE A 267 6.32 -1.76 -4.25
N ALA A 268 7.28 -0.88 -4.09
CA ALA A 268 8.66 -1.29 -3.88
C ALA A 268 9.21 -0.63 -2.63
N ALA A 269 9.52 -1.45 -1.61
CA ALA A 269 10.10 -1.00 -0.36
C ALA A 269 11.62 -0.79 -0.52
N GLU A 270 12.14 0.38 -0.15
CA GLU A 270 13.58 0.69 -0.24
C GLU A 270 14.41 0.03 0.86
N ALA A 271 13.78 -0.41 1.94
CA ALA A 271 14.42 -1.10 3.06
C ALA A 271 13.49 -2.12 3.70
N ASP A 272 14.06 -3.09 4.44
CA ASP A 272 13.29 -3.92 5.37
C ASP A 272 12.71 -3.05 6.47
N GLY A 273 11.45 -3.28 6.88
CA GLY A 273 10.87 -2.54 7.99
C GLY A 273 9.35 -2.68 8.12
N LEU A 274 8.81 -1.95 9.09
CA LEU A 274 7.39 -1.83 9.35
C LEU A 274 6.88 -0.52 8.75
N TYR A 275 6.10 -0.63 7.69
CA TYR A 275 5.57 0.51 6.95
C TYR A 275 4.18 0.87 7.45
N PRO A 276 3.98 2.10 7.99
CA PRO A 276 2.67 2.55 8.41
C PRO A 276 1.71 2.58 7.23
N VAL A 277 0.54 1.97 7.41
CA VAL A 277 -0.47 1.83 6.36
C VAL A 277 -1.83 2.27 6.86
N ARG A 278 -2.58 2.91 5.98
CA ARG A 278 -3.99 3.27 6.15
C ARG A 278 -4.79 2.76 4.97
N LEU A 279 -5.79 1.93 5.25
CA LEU A 279 -6.83 1.59 4.29
C LEU A 279 -8.09 2.38 4.65
N LEU A 280 -8.52 3.25 3.76
CA LEU A 280 -9.84 3.89 3.77
C LEU A 280 -10.74 3.08 2.85
N TRP A 281 -11.91 2.67 3.35
CA TRP A 281 -12.94 1.98 2.61
C TRP A 281 -14.29 2.66 2.84
N TYR A 282 -15.16 2.62 1.85
CA TYR A 282 -16.51 3.18 1.95
C TYR A 282 -17.50 2.40 1.11
N GLU A 283 -18.73 2.38 1.58
CA GLU A 283 -19.92 1.79 0.98
C GLU A 283 -21.05 2.80 1.03
N GLY A 284 -21.73 2.98 -0.13
CA GLY A 284 -22.87 3.90 -0.24
C GLY A 284 -24.21 3.23 -0.06
N GLY A 285 -24.44 2.12 -0.74
CA GLY A 285 -25.67 1.36 -0.67
C GLY A 285 -25.64 0.15 -1.58
N GLY A 286 -26.16 -0.97 -1.12
CA GLY A 286 -26.22 -2.23 -1.84
C GLY A 286 -25.46 -3.33 -1.14
N GLY A 287 -24.46 -3.92 -1.80
CA GLY A 287 -23.53 -4.87 -1.20
C GLY A 287 -22.36 -4.17 -0.53
N ALA A 288 -21.92 -4.67 0.62
CA ALA A 288 -20.78 -4.10 1.36
C ALA A 288 -19.76 -5.18 1.70
N ASN A 289 -18.54 -5.08 1.14
CA ASN A 289 -17.42 -5.94 1.53
C ASN A 289 -16.08 -5.24 1.38
N VAL A 290 -15.11 -5.66 2.18
CA VAL A 290 -13.71 -5.28 2.03
C VAL A 290 -12.77 -6.37 2.52
N GLU A 291 -11.73 -6.65 1.71
CA GLU A 291 -10.61 -7.56 2.03
C GLU A 291 -9.26 -6.86 1.84
N PHE A 292 -8.35 -7.07 2.79
CA PHE A 292 -6.96 -6.63 2.71
C PHE A 292 -6.03 -7.44 3.61
#